data_6d71e974a9a2d9bdead4946d3112f3ff
#
_entry.id   6d71e974a9a2d9bdead4946d3112f3ff
#
_cell.length_a   1.000
_cell.length_b   1.000
_cell.length_c   1.000
_cell.angle_alpha   90.00
_cell.angle_beta   90.00
_cell.angle_gamma   90.00
#
_symmetry.space_group_name_H-M   'P 1'
#
loop_
_entity.id
_entity.type
_entity.pdbx_description
1 polymer ?
#
loop_
_entity_poly.entity_id
_entity_poly.type
_entity_poly.pdbx_seq_one_letter_code
_entity_poly.pdbx_strand_id
1 'polypeptide(L)'
;LSVGLLRFLTAGSVDDGKSTLIGRMLVDARGAFEDQVSAATRDNERRGGKGIDFSLLTDGLKAEREQGITIDVAYRYFATERRKFIIADAPGHEQYTRNMVTGASTADLALVLVDARFGVVTQSRRHAFIAHLLGIRHIIVAV
;
A
#
# COMPACT_ATOMS: atom_id res chain seq x y z
N LEU A 1 -14.81 17.17 -18.96
CA LEU A 1 -13.51 16.50 -18.98
C LEU A 1 -13.62 15.22 -18.14
N SER A 2 -13.53 14.05 -18.79
CA SER A 2 -13.53 12.79 -18.04
C SER A 2 -12.26 12.71 -17.19
N VAL A 3 -12.43 12.60 -15.89
CA VAL A 3 -11.31 12.39 -14.98
C VAL A 3 -10.77 10.99 -15.23
N GLY A 4 -9.51 10.88 -15.69
CA GLY A 4 -8.88 9.61 -15.98
C GLY A 4 -8.77 8.74 -14.73
N LEU A 5 -8.78 7.42 -14.91
CA LEU A 5 -8.55 6.43 -13.87
C LEU A 5 -7.11 5.91 -13.97
N LEU A 6 -6.39 5.85 -12.86
CA LEU A 6 -5.10 5.18 -12.75
C LEU A 6 -5.17 4.06 -11.73
N ARG A 7 -4.78 2.87 -12.16
CA ARG A 7 -4.61 1.72 -11.28
C ARG A 7 -3.14 1.54 -10.97
N PHE A 8 -2.77 1.46 -9.70
CA PHE A 8 -1.39 1.20 -9.34
C PHE A 8 -1.26 0.16 -8.24
N LEU A 9 -0.22 -0.62 -8.36
CA LEU A 9 0.19 -1.60 -7.37
C LEU A 9 1.14 -0.96 -6.38
N THR A 10 0.97 -1.22 -5.11
CA THR A 10 1.98 -0.93 -4.09
C THR A 10 2.67 -2.21 -3.67
N ALA A 11 3.98 -2.20 -3.68
CA ALA A 11 4.81 -3.32 -3.27
C ALA A 11 5.94 -2.85 -2.38
N GLY A 12 6.28 -3.64 -1.39
CA GLY A 12 7.37 -3.36 -0.46
C GLY A 12 7.54 -4.53 0.48
N SER A 13 8.75 -4.70 1.02
CA SER A 13 9.00 -5.68 2.06
C SER A 13 8.24 -5.31 3.35
N VAL A 14 8.10 -6.29 4.23
CA VAL A 14 7.60 -6.04 5.59
C VAL A 14 8.45 -4.93 6.23
N ASP A 15 7.79 -3.98 6.88
CA ASP A 15 8.40 -2.82 7.55
C ASP A 15 9.02 -1.73 6.62
N ASP A 16 8.82 -1.80 5.31
CA ASP A 16 9.23 -0.72 4.39
C ASP A 16 8.30 0.52 4.42
N GLY A 17 7.27 0.49 5.27
CA GLY A 17 6.36 1.61 5.42
C GLY A 17 5.24 1.70 4.38
N LYS A 18 4.95 0.61 3.67
CA LYS A 18 3.93 0.55 2.61
C LYS A 18 2.54 0.95 3.12
N SER A 19 2.05 0.33 4.18
CA SER A 19 0.73 0.64 4.76
C SER A 19 0.69 2.07 5.32
N THR A 20 1.78 2.57 5.86
CA THR A 20 1.90 3.95 6.33
C THR A 20 1.77 4.94 5.17
N LEU A 21 2.46 4.69 4.06
CA LEU A 21 2.36 5.53 2.87
C LEU A 21 0.94 5.54 2.29
N ILE A 22 0.32 4.37 2.15
CA ILE A 22 -1.05 4.26 1.63
C ILE A 22 -2.03 4.99 2.54
N GLY A 23 -1.94 4.79 3.85
CA GLY A 23 -2.78 5.48 4.82
C GLY A 23 -2.63 7.00 4.73
N ARG A 24 -1.41 7.50 4.57
CA ARG A 24 -1.15 8.91 4.37
C ARG A 24 -1.75 9.45 3.07
N MET A 25 -1.60 8.72 1.97
CA MET A 25 -2.21 9.09 0.68
C MET A 25 -3.74 9.20 0.78
N LEU A 26 -4.39 8.25 1.46
CA LEU A 26 -5.83 8.26 1.67
C LEU A 26 -6.29 9.47 2.48
N VAL A 27 -5.58 9.81 3.55
CA VAL A 27 -5.90 10.98 4.40
C VAL A 27 -5.69 12.27 3.62
N ASP A 28 -4.55 12.43 2.96
CA ASP A 28 -4.24 13.64 2.21
C ASP A 28 -5.19 13.86 1.02
N ALA A 29 -5.65 12.77 0.40
CA ALA A 29 -6.64 12.83 -0.67
C ALA A 29 -8.10 12.90 -0.16
N ARG A 30 -8.30 13.00 1.17
CA ARG A 30 -9.62 12.96 1.80
C ARG A 30 -10.41 11.67 1.49
N GLY A 31 -9.69 10.58 1.22
CA GLY A 31 -10.28 9.28 0.94
C GLY A 31 -10.61 8.45 2.17
N ALA A 32 -10.16 8.86 3.35
CA ALA A 32 -10.48 8.22 4.62
C ALA A 32 -11.64 8.93 5.31
N PHE A 33 -12.57 8.14 5.88
CA PHE A 33 -13.67 8.69 6.66
C PHE A 33 -13.19 9.11 8.06
N GLU A 34 -13.80 10.15 8.60
CA GLU A 34 -13.41 10.72 9.90
C GLU A 34 -13.49 9.71 11.04
N ASP A 35 -14.47 8.82 11.03
CA ASP A 35 -14.60 7.75 12.02
C ASP A 35 -13.46 6.73 11.94
N GLN A 36 -12.96 6.41 10.74
CA GLN A 36 -11.80 5.54 10.54
C GLN A 36 -10.52 6.19 11.07
N VAL A 37 -10.34 7.48 10.83
CA VAL A 37 -9.20 8.23 11.36
C VAL A 37 -9.24 8.25 12.89
N SER A 38 -10.40 8.49 13.47
CA SER A 38 -10.59 8.51 14.93
C SER A 38 -10.34 7.13 15.55
N ALA A 39 -10.76 6.05 14.89
CA ALA A 39 -10.51 4.68 15.34
C ALA A 39 -9.01 4.35 15.30
N ALA A 40 -8.33 4.68 14.20
CA ALA A 40 -6.89 4.46 14.04
C ALA A 40 -6.07 5.24 15.08
N THR A 41 -6.48 6.46 15.42
CA THR A 41 -5.85 7.26 16.47
C THR A 41 -5.97 6.58 17.83
N ARG A 42 -7.18 6.16 18.21
CA ARG A 42 -7.43 5.48 19.50
C ARG A 42 -6.67 4.17 19.62
N ASP A 43 -6.63 3.38 18.56
CA ASP A 43 -5.89 2.11 18.55
C ASP A 43 -4.38 2.31 18.70
N ASN A 44 -3.84 3.34 18.05
CA ASN A 44 -2.43 3.66 18.19
C ASN A 44 -2.08 4.15 19.61
N GLU A 45 -2.94 4.99 20.21
CA GLU A 45 -2.76 5.45 21.60
C GLU A 45 -2.78 4.29 22.59
N ARG A 46 -3.67 3.30 22.42
CA ARG A 46 -3.69 2.08 23.23
C ARG A 46 -2.41 1.26 23.15
N ARG A 47 -1.70 1.34 22.01
CA ARG A 47 -0.39 0.69 21.78
C ARG A 47 0.80 1.52 22.25
N GLY A 48 0.54 2.68 22.86
CA GLY A 48 1.58 3.60 23.37
C GLY A 48 2.16 4.55 22.32
N GLY A 49 1.56 4.62 21.13
CA GLY A 49 1.91 5.59 20.09
C GLY A 49 1.28 6.95 20.31
N LYS A 50 1.71 7.95 19.56
CA LYS A 50 1.12 9.28 19.56
C LYS A 50 0.56 9.61 18.17
N GLY A 51 -0.70 10.09 18.13
CA GLY A 51 -1.36 10.50 16.89
C GLY A 51 -1.89 9.34 16.07
N ILE A 52 -1.92 9.50 14.74
CA ILE A 52 -2.48 8.53 13.80
C ILE A 52 -1.40 7.54 13.37
N ASP A 53 -1.70 6.25 13.49
CA ASP A 53 -0.97 5.22 12.77
C ASP A 53 -1.67 4.96 11.43
N PHE A 54 -1.10 5.48 10.35
CA PHE A 54 -1.67 5.37 9.01
C PHE A 54 -1.76 3.93 8.50
N SER A 55 -0.95 3.01 9.02
CA SER A 55 -1.02 1.60 8.63
C SER A 55 -2.34 0.96 9.05
N LEU A 56 -2.92 1.39 10.16
CA LEU A 56 -4.21 0.88 10.66
C LEU A 56 -5.41 1.26 9.78
N LEU A 57 -5.28 2.28 8.94
CA LEU A 57 -6.33 2.68 7.99
C LEU A 57 -6.45 1.73 6.80
N THR A 58 -5.40 1.01 6.48
CA THR A 58 -5.32 0.15 5.30
C THR A 58 -5.50 -1.32 5.63
N ASP A 59 -5.25 -1.74 6.86
CA ASP A 59 -5.36 -3.12 7.29
C ASP A 59 -6.83 -3.54 7.41
N GLY A 60 -7.31 -4.36 6.47
CA GLY A 60 -8.70 -4.79 6.38
C GLY A 60 -9.03 -6.02 7.20
N LEU A 61 -8.10 -6.99 7.29
CA LEU A 61 -8.30 -8.24 7.99
C LEU A 61 -7.78 -8.15 9.44
N LYS A 62 -8.48 -8.81 10.35
CA LYS A 62 -8.06 -8.87 11.76
C LYS A 62 -6.66 -9.47 11.89
N ALA A 63 -6.36 -10.55 11.16
CA ALA A 63 -5.04 -11.19 11.16
C ALA A 63 -3.95 -10.25 10.65
N GLU A 64 -4.22 -9.42 9.65
CA GLU A 64 -3.28 -8.42 9.14
C GLU A 64 -2.98 -7.35 10.19
N ARG A 65 -4.03 -6.86 10.91
CA ARG A 65 -3.86 -5.89 11.99
C ARG A 65 -3.06 -6.44 13.16
N GLU A 66 -3.32 -7.69 13.55
CA GLU A 66 -2.61 -8.35 14.65
C GLU A 66 -1.13 -8.59 14.33
N GLN A 67 -0.82 -8.95 13.10
CA GLN A 67 0.55 -9.22 12.64
C GLN A 67 1.26 -7.98 12.10
N GLY A 68 0.53 -6.90 11.78
CA GLY A 68 1.07 -5.70 11.15
C GLY A 68 1.53 -5.90 9.71
N ILE A 69 0.99 -6.90 9.00
CA ILE A 69 1.32 -7.23 7.61
C ILE A 69 0.08 -7.35 6.75
N THR A 70 0.21 -7.15 5.45
CA THR A 70 -0.82 -7.40 4.44
C THR A 70 -0.74 -8.87 4.01
N ILE A 71 -1.84 -9.61 4.10
CA ILE A 71 -1.91 -11.03 3.74
C ILE A 71 -2.46 -11.21 2.32
N ASP A 72 -3.54 -10.53 2.00
CA ASP A 72 -4.18 -10.60 0.68
C ASP A 72 -4.20 -9.24 -0.01
N VAL A 73 -4.45 -9.22 -1.32
CA VAL A 73 -4.58 -7.96 -2.06
C VAL A 73 -5.81 -7.21 -1.58
N ALA A 74 -5.59 -5.99 -1.11
CA ALA A 74 -6.64 -5.07 -0.73
C ALA A 74 -6.72 -3.94 -1.76
N TYR A 75 -7.93 -3.63 -2.21
CA TYR A 75 -8.17 -2.52 -3.11
C TYR A 75 -8.66 -1.30 -2.33
N ARG A 76 -8.04 -0.16 -2.57
CA ARG A 76 -8.41 1.13 -1.99
C ARG A 76 -8.69 2.13 -3.10
N TYR A 77 -9.59 3.04 -2.83
CA TYR A 77 -10.04 4.03 -3.82
C TYR A 77 -9.87 5.41 -3.24
N PHE A 78 -9.30 6.31 -4.03
CA PHE A 78 -9.28 7.72 -3.71
C PHE A 78 -9.31 8.56 -4.98
N ALA A 79 -9.56 9.85 -4.82
CA ALA A 79 -9.58 10.79 -5.94
C ALA A 79 -8.94 12.10 -5.54
N THR A 80 -8.28 12.72 -6.49
CA THR A 80 -7.88 14.12 -6.45
C THR A 80 -8.76 14.91 -7.42
N GLU A 81 -8.62 16.21 -7.45
CA GLU A 81 -9.35 17.06 -8.43
C GLU A 81 -9.03 16.68 -9.88
N ARG A 82 -7.87 16.06 -10.11
CA ARG A 82 -7.37 15.75 -11.46
C ARG A 82 -7.63 14.32 -11.89
N ARG A 83 -7.71 13.36 -10.97
CA ARG A 83 -7.72 11.93 -11.32
C ARG A 83 -8.31 11.07 -10.22
N LYS A 84 -8.94 9.96 -10.63
CA LYS A 84 -9.33 8.85 -9.75
C LYS A 84 -8.23 7.79 -9.70
N PHE A 85 -8.07 7.16 -8.54
CA PHE A 85 -7.03 6.16 -8.30
C PHE A 85 -7.62 4.90 -7.68
N ILE A 86 -7.10 3.76 -8.11
CA ILE A 86 -7.30 2.47 -7.46
C ILE A 86 -5.93 1.96 -7.04
N ILE A 87 -5.76 1.74 -5.75
CA ILE A 87 -4.56 1.12 -5.19
C ILE A 87 -4.83 -0.37 -5.03
N ALA A 88 -3.98 -1.20 -5.64
CA ALA A 88 -3.88 -2.62 -5.31
C ALA A 88 -2.76 -2.76 -4.27
N ASP A 89 -3.13 -2.86 -3.01
CA ASP A 89 -2.19 -3.06 -1.91
C ASP A 89 -1.84 -4.54 -1.82
N ALA A 90 -0.65 -4.88 -2.30
CA ALA A 90 -0.17 -6.25 -2.32
C ALA A 90 0.63 -6.60 -1.06
N PRO A 91 0.57 -7.88 -0.62
CA PRO A 91 1.33 -8.32 0.54
C PRO A 91 2.83 -8.18 0.32
N GLY A 92 3.54 -7.63 1.31
CA GLY A 92 4.99 -7.47 1.28
C GLY A 92 5.75 -8.70 1.75
N HIS A 93 5.11 -9.58 2.52
CA HIS A 93 5.74 -10.76 3.08
C HIS A 93 6.03 -11.82 2.00
N GLU A 94 7.19 -12.45 2.06
CA GLU A 94 7.67 -13.37 1.03
C GLU A 94 6.71 -14.52 0.74
N GLN A 95 6.11 -15.12 1.76
CA GLN A 95 5.18 -16.25 1.63
C GLN A 95 3.88 -15.88 0.87
N TYR A 96 3.55 -14.60 0.74
CA TYR A 96 2.35 -14.12 0.06
C TYR A 96 2.63 -13.51 -1.33
N THR A 97 3.81 -13.73 -1.88
CA THR A 97 4.22 -13.17 -3.19
C THR A 97 3.24 -13.53 -4.33
N ARG A 98 2.62 -14.71 -4.26
CA ARG A 98 1.60 -15.12 -5.24
C ARG A 98 0.42 -14.13 -5.31
N ASN A 99 -0.01 -13.59 -4.18
CA ASN A 99 -1.12 -12.63 -4.12
C ASN A 99 -0.74 -11.28 -4.76
N MET A 100 0.55 -10.94 -4.74
CA MET A 100 1.04 -9.77 -5.47
C MET A 100 0.79 -9.88 -6.98
N VAL A 101 0.97 -11.07 -7.56
CA VAL A 101 0.72 -11.30 -9.00
C VAL A 101 -0.72 -10.96 -9.38
N THR A 102 -1.68 -11.34 -8.53
CA THR A 102 -3.10 -10.99 -8.72
C THR A 102 -3.31 -9.47 -8.76
N GLY A 103 -2.75 -8.74 -7.82
CA GLY A 103 -2.85 -7.28 -7.78
C GLY A 103 -2.15 -6.58 -8.95
N ALA A 104 -1.02 -7.12 -9.38
CA ALA A 104 -0.22 -6.55 -10.46
C ALA A 104 -0.85 -6.73 -11.84
N SER A 105 -1.70 -7.75 -12.04
CA SER A 105 -2.24 -8.12 -13.37
C SER A 105 -3.06 -7.02 -14.04
N THR A 106 -3.64 -6.09 -13.29
CA THR A 106 -4.48 -4.99 -13.81
C THR A 106 -3.89 -3.61 -13.56
N ALA A 107 -2.67 -3.52 -13.03
CA ALA A 107 -2.06 -2.25 -12.70
C ALA A 107 -1.42 -1.57 -13.90
N ASP A 108 -1.57 -0.26 -13.99
CA ASP A 108 -0.92 0.60 -14.99
C ASP A 108 0.49 1.02 -14.56
N LEU A 109 0.71 1.04 -13.26
CA LEU A 109 1.95 1.51 -12.61
C LEU A 109 2.24 0.68 -11.36
N ALA A 110 3.50 0.48 -11.04
CA ALA A 110 3.94 -0.10 -9.78
C ALA A 110 4.70 0.91 -8.94
N LEU A 111 4.34 1.02 -7.67
CA LEU A 111 5.05 1.79 -6.66
C LEU A 111 5.78 0.80 -5.75
N VAL A 112 7.10 0.79 -5.82
CA VAL A 112 7.95 -0.09 -5.03
C VAL A 112 8.62 0.73 -3.93
N LEU A 113 8.39 0.34 -2.68
CA LEU A 113 9.00 0.99 -1.53
C LEU A 113 10.30 0.29 -1.15
N VAL A 114 11.28 1.10 -0.79
CA VAL A 114 12.60 0.65 -0.32
C VAL A 114 12.95 1.41 0.95
N ASP A 115 13.23 0.70 2.03
CA ASP A 115 13.73 1.33 3.25
C ASP A 115 15.21 1.74 3.06
N ALA A 116 15.48 3.03 3.17
CA ALA A 116 16.84 3.58 2.98
C ALA A 116 17.89 2.95 3.92
N ARG A 117 17.48 2.45 5.08
CA ARG A 117 18.38 1.80 6.04
C ARG A 117 18.92 0.47 5.53
N PHE A 118 18.12 -0.26 4.74
CA PHE A 118 18.46 -1.61 4.25
C PHE A 118 18.75 -1.64 2.75
N GLY A 119 18.38 -0.58 2.02
CA GLY A 119 18.53 -0.53 0.58
C GLY A 119 17.66 -1.54 -0.16
N VAL A 120 18.05 -1.88 -1.38
CA VAL A 120 17.32 -2.83 -2.21
C VAL A 120 17.59 -4.26 -1.73
N VAL A 121 16.61 -4.84 -1.06
CA VAL A 121 16.66 -6.22 -0.58
C VAL A 121 16.13 -7.21 -1.63
N THR A 122 16.30 -8.51 -1.39
CA THR A 122 15.86 -9.57 -2.31
C THR A 122 14.38 -9.44 -2.66
N GLN A 123 13.53 -9.14 -1.69
CA GLN A 123 12.09 -9.00 -1.92
C GLN A 123 11.76 -7.78 -2.78
N SER A 124 12.48 -6.68 -2.65
CA SER A 124 12.33 -5.51 -3.53
C SER A 124 12.60 -5.88 -5.00
N ARG A 125 13.65 -6.67 -5.22
CA ARG A 125 13.99 -7.15 -6.57
C ARG A 125 12.94 -8.10 -7.13
N ARG A 126 12.39 -8.99 -6.29
CA ARG A 126 11.28 -9.89 -6.70
C ARG A 126 10.04 -9.11 -7.10
N HIS A 127 9.66 -8.10 -6.33
CA HIS A 127 8.51 -7.25 -6.63
C HIS A 127 8.69 -6.51 -7.96
N ALA A 128 9.83 -5.89 -8.17
CA ALA A 128 10.14 -5.19 -9.43
C ALA A 128 10.15 -6.15 -10.62
N PHE A 129 10.72 -7.34 -10.45
CA PHE A 129 10.79 -8.36 -11.49
C PHE A 129 9.40 -8.88 -11.87
N ILE A 130 8.54 -9.17 -10.89
CA ILE A 130 7.16 -9.60 -11.14
C ILE A 130 6.38 -8.50 -11.86
N ALA A 131 6.52 -7.25 -11.44
CA ALA A 131 5.89 -6.11 -12.11
C ALA A 131 6.33 -6.02 -13.58
N HIS A 132 7.62 -6.20 -13.85
CA HIS A 132 8.16 -6.22 -15.22
C HIS A 132 7.61 -7.38 -16.05
N LEU A 133 7.59 -8.60 -15.51
CA LEU A 133 7.07 -9.79 -16.21
C LEU A 133 5.58 -9.66 -16.57
N LEU A 134 4.80 -8.98 -15.73
CA LEU A 134 3.37 -8.73 -15.95
C LEU A 134 3.11 -7.54 -16.88
N GLY A 135 4.15 -6.96 -17.45
CA GLY A 135 4.02 -5.89 -18.45
C GLY A 135 3.72 -4.52 -17.89
N ILE A 136 3.92 -4.28 -16.60
CA ILE A 136 3.80 -2.95 -16.02
C ILE A 136 4.95 -2.08 -16.54
N ARG A 137 4.60 -1.04 -17.29
CA ARG A 137 5.58 -0.20 -17.99
C ARG A 137 6.22 0.88 -17.13
N HIS A 138 5.52 1.29 -16.08
CA HIS A 138 5.93 2.39 -15.22
C HIS A 138 6.17 1.90 -13.81
N ILE A 139 7.39 2.08 -13.32
CA ILE A 139 7.78 1.73 -11.95
C ILE A 139 8.31 2.99 -11.29
N ILE A 140 7.75 3.31 -10.12
CA ILE A 140 8.23 4.38 -9.24
C ILE A 140 8.86 3.71 -8.02
N VAL A 141 10.06 4.11 -7.68
CA VAL A 141 10.72 3.68 -6.45
C VAL A 141 10.60 4.80 -5.43
N ALA A 142 10.02 4.49 -4.29
CA ALA A 142 9.93 5.38 -3.14
C ALA A 142 10.92 4.92 -2.06
N VAL A 143 11.76 5.82 -1.60
CA VAL A 143 12.82 5.57 -0.61
C VAL A 143 12.56 6.35 0.67
#